data_3feff764faabc236592ce01dc4ff7707
#
_entry.id   3feff764faabc236592ce01dc4ff7707
#
_cell.length_a   1.000
_cell.length_b   1.000
_cell.length_c   1.000
_cell.angle_alpha   90.00
_cell.angle_beta   90.00
_cell.angle_gamma   90.00
#
_symmetry.space_group_name_H-M   'P 1'
#
loop_
_entity.id
_entity.type
_entity.pdbx_description
1 polymer ?
#
loop_
_entity_poly.entity_id
_entity_poly.type
_entity_poly.pdbx_seq_one_letter_code
_entity_poly.pdbx_strand_id
1 'polypeptide(L)'
;HLQVTQNLKLGSLRVREILADIEQQTTSFVSVMEDYIGNELHTLQRLVIKTRKVRHVIVIGEEIATLLNAVNASKNRESFTVPQFDKFYFKLMRSREEEISKKYNIPYETATVLKPSMIIFRNLVSMLGGEIVWASNVGLCDGILSDDISRKHLFKAGHDFDADILSITRKMADRYESDTDHTRNVEQLSLTIFDSIRKISGMDLRDRLLLQVAGILHDSGKYVNMTHGAENAYYLVLNTEIIGLSEAEKTIVANVIRFNSSSEVPVYEQVAG
;
A
#
# COMPACT_ATOMS: atom_id res chain seq x y z
N HIS A 1 14.46 0.64 3.86
CA HIS A 1 13.76 1.63 3.04
C HIS A 1 12.69 0.94 2.20
N LEU A 2 11.49 1.52 2.18
CA LEU A 2 10.38 1.07 1.38
C LEU A 2 10.74 1.14 -0.12
N GLN A 3 10.49 0.06 -0.86
CA GLN A 3 10.91 -0.05 -2.27
C GLN A 3 9.75 0.11 -3.24
N VAL A 4 8.61 -0.50 -2.92
CA VAL A 4 7.40 -0.49 -3.74
C VAL A 4 6.20 -0.59 -2.80
N THR A 5 5.15 0.15 -3.10
CA THR A 5 3.82 -0.04 -2.51
C THR A 5 2.80 -0.22 -3.62
N GLN A 6 1.79 -1.01 -3.35
CA GLN A 6 0.66 -1.18 -4.26
C GLN A 6 -0.60 -1.42 -3.45
N ASN A 7 -1.59 -0.57 -3.65
CA ASN A 7 -2.93 -0.82 -3.15
C ASN A 7 -3.66 -1.75 -4.12
N LEU A 8 -4.37 -2.72 -3.57
CA LEU A 8 -5.21 -3.65 -4.32
C LEU A 8 -6.66 -3.44 -3.92
N LYS A 9 -7.53 -3.29 -4.90
CA LYS A 9 -8.98 -3.30 -4.67
C LYS A 9 -9.50 -4.72 -4.37
N LEU A 10 -8.74 -5.46 -3.55
CA LEU A 10 -8.95 -6.85 -3.21
C LEU A 10 -8.99 -6.98 -1.69
N GLY A 11 -10.13 -7.41 -1.17
CA GLY A 11 -10.33 -7.65 0.27
C GLY A 11 -11.24 -8.84 0.49
N SER A 12 -11.09 -9.53 1.60
CA SER A 12 -11.83 -10.75 1.95
C SER A 12 -13.34 -10.56 1.91
N LEU A 13 -13.83 -9.48 2.50
CA LEU A 13 -15.25 -9.14 2.50
C LEU A 13 -15.75 -8.80 1.09
N ARG A 14 -14.99 -7.99 0.35
CA ARG A 14 -15.35 -7.62 -1.03
C ARG A 14 -15.43 -8.83 -1.96
N VAL A 15 -14.45 -9.74 -1.89
CA VAL A 15 -14.46 -10.99 -2.68
C VAL A 15 -15.71 -11.81 -2.36
N ARG A 16 -16.07 -11.92 -1.10
CA ARG A 16 -17.26 -12.63 -0.67
C ARG A 16 -18.54 -11.98 -1.20
N GLU A 17 -18.66 -10.66 -1.11
CA GLU A 17 -19.84 -9.92 -1.60
C GLU A 17 -19.99 -10.05 -3.12
N ILE A 18 -18.90 -9.87 -3.88
CA ILE A 18 -18.92 -9.99 -5.35
C ILE A 18 -19.33 -11.40 -5.79
N LEU A 19 -18.92 -12.43 -5.06
CA LEU A 19 -19.19 -13.82 -5.42
C LEU A 19 -20.39 -14.43 -4.71
N ALA A 20 -21.14 -13.66 -3.90
CA ALA A 20 -22.26 -14.17 -3.10
C ALA A 20 -23.35 -14.83 -3.96
N ASP A 21 -23.70 -14.26 -5.11
CA ASP A 21 -24.71 -14.81 -6.01
C ASP A 21 -24.26 -16.12 -6.68
N ILE A 22 -22.95 -16.33 -6.80
CA ILE A 22 -22.37 -17.52 -7.41
C ILE A 22 -22.25 -18.67 -6.39
N GLU A 23 -22.12 -18.34 -5.11
CA GLU A 23 -21.95 -19.34 -4.03
C GLU A 23 -23.04 -20.40 -4.04
N GLN A 24 -24.28 -20.02 -4.30
CA GLN A 24 -25.43 -20.93 -4.35
C GLN A 24 -25.53 -21.74 -5.66
N GLN A 25 -24.80 -21.34 -6.69
CA GLN A 25 -24.88 -21.92 -8.04
C GLN A 25 -23.71 -22.87 -8.37
N THR A 26 -22.69 -22.93 -7.51
CA THR A 26 -21.50 -23.74 -7.78
C THR A 26 -21.24 -24.80 -6.70
N THR A 27 -20.73 -25.94 -7.13
CA THR A 27 -20.29 -27.02 -6.23
C THR A 27 -18.86 -26.79 -5.70
N SER A 28 -18.13 -25.86 -6.26
CA SER A 28 -16.73 -25.56 -5.90
C SER A 28 -16.47 -24.05 -5.75
N PHE A 29 -17.12 -23.45 -4.78
CA PHE A 29 -17.00 -22.01 -4.51
C PHE A 29 -15.55 -21.57 -4.21
N VAL A 30 -14.77 -22.42 -3.55
CA VAL A 30 -13.34 -22.17 -3.29
C VAL A 30 -12.56 -22.00 -4.60
N SER A 31 -12.81 -22.85 -5.61
CA SER A 31 -12.14 -22.73 -6.91
C SER A 31 -12.49 -21.42 -7.62
N VAL A 32 -13.75 -21.02 -7.56
CA VAL A 32 -14.19 -19.73 -8.14
C VAL A 32 -13.51 -18.55 -7.47
N MET A 33 -13.36 -18.58 -6.14
CA MET A 33 -12.61 -17.56 -5.40
C MET A 33 -11.12 -17.54 -5.78
N GLU A 34 -10.51 -18.74 -5.90
CA GLU A 34 -9.10 -18.86 -6.32
C GLU A 34 -8.88 -18.27 -7.71
N ASP A 35 -9.74 -18.57 -8.67
CA ASP A 35 -9.66 -18.05 -10.04
C ASP A 35 -9.87 -16.54 -10.10
N TYR A 36 -10.87 -16.02 -9.38
CA TYR A 36 -11.15 -14.58 -9.31
C TYR A 36 -9.95 -13.83 -8.72
N ILE A 37 -9.47 -14.26 -7.55
CA ILE A 37 -8.34 -13.64 -6.86
C ILE A 37 -7.06 -13.75 -7.69
N GLY A 38 -6.83 -14.90 -8.33
CA GLY A 38 -5.68 -15.12 -9.21
C GLY A 38 -5.66 -14.14 -10.39
N ASN A 39 -6.80 -13.90 -11.02
CA ASN A 39 -6.93 -12.95 -12.13
C ASN A 39 -6.64 -11.50 -11.69
N GLU A 40 -7.19 -11.07 -10.55
CA GLU A 40 -6.91 -9.74 -9.99
C GLU A 40 -5.41 -9.55 -9.67
N LEU A 41 -4.76 -10.57 -9.12
CA LEU A 41 -3.34 -10.53 -8.79
C LEU A 41 -2.40 -10.66 -10.00
N HIS A 42 -2.86 -11.22 -11.11
CA HIS A 42 -2.05 -11.35 -12.32
C HIS A 42 -1.57 -9.99 -12.85
N THR A 43 -2.41 -8.96 -12.76
CA THR A 43 -2.03 -7.60 -13.12
C THR A 43 -0.92 -7.05 -12.22
N LEU A 44 -1.00 -7.31 -10.92
CA LEU A 44 0.03 -6.93 -9.95
C LEU A 44 1.38 -7.60 -10.27
N GLN A 45 1.38 -8.88 -10.60
CA GLN A 45 2.59 -9.62 -10.94
C GLN A 45 3.36 -8.96 -12.08
N ARG A 46 2.65 -8.49 -13.11
CA ARG A 46 3.25 -7.81 -14.27
C ARG A 46 3.85 -6.46 -13.92
N LEU A 47 3.24 -5.73 -12.98
CA LEU A 47 3.61 -4.35 -12.65
C LEU A 47 4.71 -4.27 -11.58
N VAL A 48 4.69 -5.17 -10.60
CA VAL A 48 5.46 -5.00 -9.36
C VAL A 48 6.63 -5.98 -9.25
N ILE A 49 6.47 -7.23 -9.74
CA ILE A 49 7.40 -8.32 -9.40
C ILE A 49 8.32 -8.66 -10.57
N LYS A 50 9.04 -7.68 -11.11
CA LYS A 50 9.93 -8.01 -12.23
C LYS A 50 11.26 -8.67 -11.85
N THR A 51 11.78 -8.59 -10.61
CA THR A 51 13.19 -8.95 -10.40
C THR A 51 13.65 -9.40 -9.01
N ARG A 52 12.81 -9.50 -7.97
CA ARG A 52 13.33 -9.82 -6.62
C ARG A 52 12.63 -11.01 -5.98
N LYS A 53 13.42 -11.99 -5.54
CA LYS A 53 12.95 -13.05 -4.64
C LYS A 53 12.76 -12.47 -3.23
N VAL A 54 11.55 -12.54 -2.72
CA VAL A 54 11.20 -12.15 -1.35
C VAL A 54 11.32 -13.39 -0.47
N ARG A 55 12.23 -13.39 0.49
CA ARG A 55 12.43 -14.53 1.39
C ARG A 55 11.41 -14.55 2.53
N HIS A 56 11.12 -13.39 3.09
CA HIS A 56 10.23 -13.21 4.23
C HIS A 56 8.98 -12.43 3.81
N VAL A 57 7.81 -12.97 4.11
CA VAL A 57 6.53 -12.31 3.92
C VAL A 57 5.93 -12.05 5.30
N ILE A 58 5.67 -10.79 5.64
CA ILE A 58 5.00 -10.41 6.87
C ILE A 58 3.54 -10.16 6.55
N VAL A 59 2.66 -10.86 7.24
CA VAL A 59 1.21 -10.73 7.09
C VAL A 59 0.68 -9.95 8.29
N ILE A 60 -0.07 -8.89 7.99
CA ILE A 60 -0.73 -8.06 8.99
C ILE A 60 -2.23 -8.12 8.70
N GLY A 61 -3.03 -8.42 9.71
CA GLY A 61 -4.49 -8.53 9.62
C GLY A 61 -5.06 -9.32 10.78
N GLU A 62 -6.16 -8.86 11.33
CA GLU A 62 -6.75 -9.43 12.56
C GLU A 62 -7.21 -10.87 12.36
N GLU A 63 -7.83 -11.19 11.22
CA GLU A 63 -8.33 -12.53 10.92
C GLU A 63 -7.19 -13.55 10.85
N ILE A 64 -6.10 -13.19 10.20
CA ILE A 64 -4.96 -14.10 10.03
C ILE A 64 -4.14 -14.19 11.30
N ALA A 65 -3.90 -13.07 11.98
CA ALA A 65 -3.21 -13.08 13.27
C ALA A 65 -3.96 -13.97 14.27
N THR A 66 -5.28 -13.78 14.40
CA THR A 66 -6.14 -14.59 15.29
C THR A 66 -6.05 -16.08 14.96
N LEU A 67 -6.13 -16.42 13.68
CA LEU A 67 -6.10 -17.81 13.25
C LEU A 67 -4.73 -18.46 13.43
N LEU A 68 -3.67 -17.77 13.07
CA LEU A 68 -2.30 -18.27 13.22
C LEU A 68 -1.92 -18.42 14.69
N ASN A 69 -2.38 -17.52 15.54
CA ASN A 69 -2.23 -17.63 17.01
C ASN A 69 -3.00 -18.82 17.57
N ALA A 70 -4.23 -19.05 17.11
CA ALA A 70 -5.02 -20.21 17.54
C ALA A 70 -4.36 -21.54 17.15
N VAL A 71 -3.69 -21.60 15.98
CA VAL A 71 -2.94 -22.78 15.54
C VAL A 71 -1.62 -22.95 16.31
N ASN A 72 -1.01 -21.85 16.74
CA ASN A 72 0.28 -21.83 17.41
C ASN A 72 0.22 -21.76 18.93
N ALA A 73 -0.96 -21.71 19.53
CA ALA A 73 -1.15 -21.54 20.98
C ALA A 73 -0.28 -22.48 21.85
N SER A 74 0.18 -23.61 21.27
CA SER A 74 1.07 -24.55 21.94
C SER A 74 2.55 -24.39 21.60
N LYS A 75 2.96 -23.53 20.64
CA LYS A 75 4.34 -23.52 20.10
C LYS A 75 5.04 -22.15 20.14
N ASN A 76 4.37 -21.09 20.54
CA ASN A 76 4.94 -19.73 20.63
C ASN A 76 5.75 -19.31 19.38
N ARG A 77 5.26 -19.65 18.18
CA ARG A 77 5.94 -19.36 16.91
C ARG A 77 5.22 -18.25 16.18
N GLU A 78 5.96 -17.23 15.83
CA GLU A 78 5.47 -16.08 15.04
C GLU A 78 5.63 -16.29 13.54
N SER A 79 6.25 -17.39 13.10
CA SER A 79 6.53 -17.65 11.70
C SER A 79 6.30 -19.09 11.27
N PHE A 80 6.04 -19.26 9.97
CA PHE A 80 5.82 -20.55 9.33
C PHE A 80 6.62 -20.63 8.03
N THR A 81 7.07 -21.81 7.68
CA THR A 81 7.52 -22.07 6.31
C THR A 81 6.32 -22.17 5.37
N VAL A 82 6.51 -21.90 4.09
CA VAL A 82 5.44 -22.03 3.09
C VAL A 82 4.78 -23.41 3.09
N PRO A 83 5.51 -24.54 3.19
CA PRO A 83 4.85 -25.85 3.31
C PRO A 83 3.97 -26.02 4.55
N GLN A 84 4.32 -25.39 5.69
CA GLN A 84 3.48 -25.37 6.89
C GLN A 84 2.22 -24.54 6.69
N PHE A 85 2.38 -23.39 6.02
CA PHE A 85 1.27 -22.52 5.64
C PHE A 85 0.32 -23.21 4.68
N ASP A 86 0.82 -23.86 3.64
CA ASP A 86 0.02 -24.65 2.68
C ASP A 86 -0.75 -25.78 3.35
N LYS A 87 -0.12 -26.53 4.27
CA LYS A 87 -0.80 -27.58 5.02
C LYS A 87 -2.00 -27.03 5.81
N PHE A 88 -1.83 -25.87 6.40
CA PHE A 88 -2.89 -25.18 7.12
C PHE A 88 -3.98 -24.67 6.17
N TYR A 89 -3.60 -24.04 5.07
CA TYR A 89 -4.48 -23.58 4.01
C TYR A 89 -5.41 -24.69 3.51
N PHE A 90 -4.86 -25.81 3.06
CA PHE A 90 -5.67 -26.92 2.54
C PHE A 90 -6.62 -27.52 3.60
N LYS A 91 -6.23 -27.51 4.86
CA LYS A 91 -7.12 -27.94 5.94
C LYS A 91 -8.28 -26.97 6.13
N LEU A 92 -8.01 -25.67 6.08
CA LEU A 92 -9.03 -24.64 6.19
C LEU A 92 -10.03 -24.70 5.04
N MET A 93 -9.55 -24.84 3.80
CA MET A 93 -10.40 -24.87 2.61
C MET A 93 -11.39 -26.05 2.61
N ARG A 94 -11.06 -27.14 3.30
CA ARG A 94 -11.91 -28.35 3.44
C ARG A 94 -12.87 -28.29 4.62
N SER A 95 -12.71 -27.34 5.54
CA SER A 95 -13.57 -27.18 6.71
C SER A 95 -14.76 -26.28 6.40
N ARG A 96 -15.90 -26.48 7.09
CA ARG A 96 -17.04 -25.56 7.05
C ARG A 96 -16.81 -24.40 8.00
N GLU A 97 -17.46 -23.27 7.76
CA GLU A 97 -17.31 -22.06 8.55
C GLU A 97 -17.68 -22.28 10.03
N GLU A 98 -18.73 -23.09 10.28
CA GLU A 98 -19.15 -23.45 11.64
C GLU A 98 -18.08 -24.29 12.37
N GLU A 99 -17.40 -25.18 11.64
CA GLU A 99 -16.32 -25.99 12.18
C GLU A 99 -15.09 -25.13 12.51
N ILE A 100 -14.80 -24.16 11.62
CA ILE A 100 -13.71 -23.18 11.80
C ILE A 100 -13.98 -22.34 13.06
N SER A 101 -15.18 -21.75 13.14
CA SER A 101 -15.60 -20.93 14.28
C SER A 101 -15.46 -21.67 15.61
N LYS A 102 -16.01 -22.88 15.69
CA LYS A 102 -15.94 -23.71 16.91
C LYS A 102 -14.52 -24.14 17.26
N LYS A 103 -13.75 -24.58 16.26
CA LYS A 103 -12.43 -25.15 16.46
C LYS A 103 -11.41 -24.11 16.93
N TYR A 104 -11.49 -22.90 16.38
CA TYR A 104 -10.55 -21.82 16.66
C TYR A 104 -11.10 -20.78 17.66
N ASN A 105 -12.34 -21.00 18.16
CA ASN A 105 -13.03 -20.12 19.10
C ASN A 105 -13.07 -18.67 18.59
N ILE A 106 -13.49 -18.49 17.34
CA ILE A 106 -13.63 -17.19 16.69
C ILE A 106 -15.09 -16.94 16.31
N PRO A 107 -15.55 -15.68 16.20
CA PRO A 107 -16.89 -15.36 15.72
C PRO A 107 -17.17 -15.98 14.36
N TYR A 108 -18.43 -16.36 14.10
CA TYR A 108 -18.84 -16.93 12.81
C TYR A 108 -18.56 -15.96 11.65
N GLU A 109 -18.83 -14.69 11.85
CA GLU A 109 -18.56 -13.63 10.87
C GLU A 109 -17.07 -13.60 10.48
N THR A 110 -16.17 -13.73 11.45
CA THR A 110 -14.72 -13.87 11.20
C THR A 110 -14.41 -15.15 10.42
N ALA A 111 -15.03 -16.27 10.77
CA ALA A 111 -14.83 -17.54 10.08
C ALA A 111 -15.22 -17.48 8.59
N THR A 112 -16.25 -16.70 8.26
CA THR A 112 -16.74 -16.57 6.88
C THR A 112 -15.79 -15.82 5.95
N VAL A 113 -14.99 -14.90 6.46
CA VAL A 113 -14.01 -14.12 5.67
C VAL A 113 -12.62 -14.74 5.65
N LEU A 114 -12.39 -15.79 6.43
CA LEU A 114 -11.07 -16.44 6.53
C LEU A 114 -10.65 -17.13 5.24
N LYS A 115 -11.55 -17.85 4.57
CA LYS A 115 -11.22 -18.54 3.32
C LYS A 115 -10.76 -17.57 2.25
N PRO A 116 -11.52 -16.51 1.88
CA PRO A 116 -11.04 -15.53 0.92
C PRO A 116 -9.75 -14.84 1.38
N SER A 117 -9.60 -14.50 2.66
CA SER A 117 -8.34 -13.94 3.18
C SER A 117 -7.16 -14.87 2.93
N MET A 118 -7.30 -16.15 3.25
CA MET A 118 -6.23 -17.14 3.08
C MET A 118 -5.89 -17.40 1.61
N ILE A 119 -6.87 -17.33 0.71
CA ILE A 119 -6.64 -17.44 -0.73
C ILE A 119 -5.81 -16.24 -1.22
N ILE A 120 -6.17 -15.02 -0.82
CA ILE A 120 -5.43 -13.81 -1.15
C ILE A 120 -3.97 -13.93 -0.69
N PHE A 121 -3.74 -14.29 0.57
CA PHE A 121 -2.39 -14.39 1.13
C PHE A 121 -1.57 -15.50 0.49
N ARG A 122 -2.17 -16.66 0.24
CA ARG A 122 -1.48 -17.77 -0.43
C ARG A 122 -1.01 -17.38 -1.83
N ASN A 123 -1.87 -16.74 -2.59
CA ASN A 123 -1.53 -16.26 -3.93
C ASN A 123 -0.42 -15.21 -3.87
N LEU A 124 -0.49 -14.24 -2.93
CA LEU A 124 0.56 -13.24 -2.75
C LEU A 124 1.89 -13.88 -2.33
N VAL A 125 1.89 -14.78 -1.36
CA VAL A 125 3.11 -15.48 -0.91
C VAL A 125 3.75 -16.27 -2.06
N SER A 126 2.94 -17.00 -2.83
CA SER A 126 3.39 -17.77 -4.01
C SER A 126 3.97 -16.84 -5.09
N MET A 127 3.28 -15.77 -5.40
CA MET A 127 3.68 -14.80 -6.42
C MET A 127 5.00 -14.10 -6.07
N LEU A 128 5.22 -13.80 -4.78
CA LEU A 128 6.45 -13.19 -4.27
C LEU A 128 7.62 -14.19 -4.17
N GLY A 129 7.36 -15.48 -4.26
CA GLY A 129 8.35 -16.54 -4.03
C GLY A 129 8.82 -16.60 -2.57
N GLY A 130 7.94 -16.25 -1.61
CA GLY A 130 8.24 -16.25 -0.19
C GLY A 130 8.60 -17.63 0.34
N GLU A 131 9.56 -17.70 1.26
CA GLU A 131 9.98 -18.94 1.92
C GLU A 131 9.41 -19.07 3.34
N ILE A 132 9.32 -17.92 4.03
CA ILE A 132 8.89 -17.82 5.44
C ILE A 132 7.79 -16.78 5.54
N VAL A 133 6.67 -17.15 6.14
CA VAL A 133 5.54 -16.28 6.44
C VAL A 133 5.55 -15.93 7.93
N TRP A 134 5.56 -14.64 8.23
CA TRP A 134 5.47 -14.10 9.58
C TRP A 134 4.05 -13.59 9.80
N ALA A 135 3.46 -13.94 10.93
CA ALA A 135 2.19 -13.38 11.39
C ALA A 135 2.48 -12.35 12.48
N SER A 136 2.08 -11.14 12.22
CA SER A 136 2.19 -10.07 13.22
C SER A 136 0.94 -10.01 14.08
N ASN A 137 1.13 -9.82 15.38
CA ASN A 137 0.04 -9.60 16.34
C ASN A 137 -0.35 -8.10 16.45
N VAL A 138 0.09 -7.29 15.51
CA VAL A 138 -0.26 -5.87 15.46
C VAL A 138 -1.34 -5.63 14.41
N GLY A 139 -2.30 -4.79 14.74
CA GLY A 139 -3.40 -4.38 13.87
C GLY A 139 -3.35 -2.90 13.52
N LEU A 140 -4.36 -2.45 12.79
CA LEU A 140 -4.51 -1.04 12.41
C LEU A 140 -4.58 -0.11 13.62
N CYS A 141 -5.29 -0.52 14.67
CA CYS A 141 -5.44 0.27 15.90
C CYS A 141 -4.09 0.50 16.61
N ASP A 142 -3.21 -0.51 16.61
CA ASP A 142 -1.86 -0.38 17.18
C ASP A 142 -1.03 0.64 16.39
N GLY A 143 -1.16 0.62 15.06
CA GLY A 143 -0.50 1.59 14.19
C GLY A 143 -0.98 3.02 14.43
N ILE A 144 -2.30 3.23 14.51
CA ILE A 144 -2.90 4.55 14.80
C ILE A 144 -2.47 5.06 16.17
N LEU A 145 -2.50 4.20 17.18
CA LEU A 145 -2.08 4.56 18.54
C LEU A 145 -0.59 4.93 18.57
N SER A 146 0.25 4.14 17.91
CA SER A 146 1.70 4.42 17.82
C SER A 146 1.98 5.76 17.13
N ASP A 147 1.24 6.10 16.08
CA ASP A 147 1.36 7.37 15.37
C ASP A 147 0.94 8.55 16.27
N ASP A 148 -0.20 8.45 16.97
CA ASP A 148 -0.68 9.49 17.91
C ASP A 148 0.31 9.74 19.05
N ILE A 149 0.85 8.66 19.64
CA ILE A 149 1.86 8.74 20.72
C ILE A 149 3.14 9.42 20.19
N SER A 150 3.55 9.09 18.97
CA SER A 150 4.74 9.69 18.34
C SER A 150 4.55 11.18 18.06
N ARG A 151 3.39 11.57 17.54
CA ARG A 151 3.04 12.99 17.29
C ARG A 151 3.01 13.83 18.57
N LYS A 152 2.59 13.23 19.67
CA LYS A 152 2.60 13.87 21.01
C LYS A 152 3.98 13.89 21.67
N HIS A 153 5.03 13.45 20.99
CA HIS A 153 6.40 13.34 21.49
C HIS A 153 6.54 12.51 22.80
N LEU A 154 5.58 11.64 23.09
CA LEU A 154 5.62 10.75 24.25
C LEU A 154 6.55 9.56 24.04
N PHE A 155 6.84 9.25 22.77
CA PHE A 155 7.77 8.22 22.35
C PHE A 155 8.50 8.68 21.09
N LYS A 156 9.79 8.39 20.99
CA LYS A 156 10.55 8.66 19.77
C LYS A 156 10.30 7.50 18.81
N ALA A 157 9.53 7.74 17.77
CA ALA A 157 9.38 6.77 16.69
C ALA A 157 10.77 6.35 16.16
N GLY A 158 11.06 5.07 16.16
CA GLY A 158 12.32 4.56 15.63
C GLY A 158 12.37 4.55 14.11
N HIS A 159 11.29 4.98 13.44
CA HIS A 159 11.13 4.95 11.98
C HIS A 159 10.87 6.35 11.41
N ASP A 160 11.52 6.64 10.29
CA ASP A 160 11.36 7.89 9.55
C ASP A 160 10.37 7.66 8.38
N PHE A 161 9.11 8.01 8.60
CA PHE A 161 8.06 7.88 7.59
C PHE A 161 8.23 8.85 6.42
N ASP A 162 8.80 10.04 6.65
CA ASP A 162 9.05 11.01 5.59
C ASP A 162 10.13 10.48 4.63
N ALA A 163 11.14 9.81 5.16
CA ALA A 163 12.14 9.12 4.33
C ALA A 163 11.53 7.99 3.47
N ASP A 164 10.50 7.30 3.96
CA ASP A 164 9.78 6.30 3.16
C ASP A 164 8.95 6.93 2.05
N ILE A 165 8.23 8.02 2.33
CA ILE A 165 7.49 8.79 1.32
C ILE A 165 8.43 9.21 0.19
N LEU A 166 9.58 9.81 0.53
CA LEU A 166 10.58 10.24 -0.45
C LEU A 166 11.19 9.07 -1.22
N SER A 167 11.45 7.93 -0.55
CA SER A 167 11.98 6.74 -1.20
C SER A 167 11.03 6.21 -2.28
N ILE A 168 9.74 6.14 -1.97
CA ILE A 168 8.71 5.72 -2.93
C ILE A 168 8.54 6.74 -4.06
N THR A 169 8.53 8.01 -3.73
CA THR A 169 8.45 9.10 -4.71
C THR A 169 9.58 9.01 -5.74
N ARG A 170 10.82 8.76 -5.28
CA ARG A 170 11.96 8.56 -6.19
C ARG A 170 11.80 7.31 -7.05
N LYS A 171 11.30 6.20 -6.50
CA LYS A 171 11.01 5.00 -7.28
C LYS A 171 9.90 5.21 -8.30
N MET A 172 8.94 6.07 -8.00
CA MET A 172 7.92 6.47 -8.96
C MET A 172 8.55 7.31 -10.10
N ALA A 173 9.40 8.28 -9.77
CA ALA A 173 10.15 9.05 -10.76
C ALA A 173 11.04 8.15 -11.65
N ASP A 174 11.77 7.19 -11.05
CA ASP A 174 12.56 6.18 -11.78
C ASP A 174 11.69 5.35 -12.76
N ARG A 175 10.47 4.96 -12.33
CA ARG A 175 9.53 4.19 -13.16
C ARG A 175 9.11 4.95 -14.42
N TYR A 176 8.96 6.26 -14.31
CA TYR A 176 8.60 7.16 -15.40
C TYR A 176 9.82 7.81 -16.07
N GLU A 177 11.00 7.22 -15.88
CA GLU A 177 12.25 7.62 -16.52
C GLU A 177 12.53 9.12 -16.43
N SER A 178 12.17 9.74 -15.27
CA SER A 178 12.47 11.15 -15.03
C SER A 178 13.97 11.39 -15.00
N ASP A 179 14.41 12.52 -15.55
CA ASP A 179 15.82 12.94 -15.50
C ASP A 179 16.26 13.17 -14.06
N THR A 180 17.09 12.26 -13.56
CA THR A 180 17.51 12.23 -12.15
C THR A 180 18.33 13.47 -11.76
N ASP A 181 19.17 13.98 -12.65
CA ASP A 181 20.02 15.14 -12.35
C ASP A 181 19.19 16.42 -12.37
N HIS A 182 18.28 16.54 -13.35
CA HIS A 182 17.35 17.66 -13.42
C HIS A 182 16.43 17.71 -12.20
N THR A 183 15.77 16.61 -11.87
CA THR A 183 14.83 16.53 -10.75
C THR A 183 15.52 16.79 -9.41
N ARG A 184 16.75 16.31 -9.21
CA ARG A 184 17.55 16.60 -8.02
C ARG A 184 17.89 18.08 -7.89
N ASN A 185 18.27 18.74 -8.99
CA ASN A 185 18.56 20.17 -8.99
C ASN A 185 17.30 20.99 -8.66
N VAL A 186 16.16 20.67 -9.29
CA VAL A 186 14.89 21.35 -9.00
C VAL A 186 14.47 21.14 -7.55
N GLU A 187 14.54 19.92 -7.03
CA GLU A 187 14.29 19.59 -5.63
C GLU A 187 15.15 20.48 -4.70
N GLN A 188 16.45 20.50 -4.92
CA GLN A 188 17.38 21.24 -4.06
C GLN A 188 17.13 22.75 -4.09
N LEU A 189 16.91 23.32 -5.27
CA LEU A 189 16.63 24.74 -5.43
C LEU A 189 15.30 25.13 -4.77
N SER A 190 14.24 24.35 -5.02
CA SER A 190 12.92 24.57 -4.42
C SER A 190 12.98 24.55 -2.91
N LEU A 191 13.67 23.59 -2.32
CA LEU A 191 13.82 23.48 -0.87
C LEU A 191 14.66 24.62 -0.29
N THR A 192 15.70 25.08 -1.00
CA THR A 192 16.51 26.24 -0.57
C THR A 192 15.67 27.51 -0.52
N ILE A 193 14.84 27.74 -1.54
CA ILE A 193 13.92 28.88 -1.59
C ILE A 193 12.89 28.75 -0.47
N PHE A 194 12.25 27.59 -0.32
CA PHE A 194 11.28 27.34 0.73
C PHE A 194 11.83 27.61 2.12
N ASP A 195 13.01 27.08 2.44
CA ASP A 195 13.64 27.25 3.75
C ASP A 195 13.97 28.73 4.04
N SER A 196 14.24 29.51 3.00
CA SER A 196 14.49 30.96 3.11
C SER A 196 13.24 31.77 3.45
N ILE A 197 12.07 31.39 2.90
CA ILE A 197 10.80 32.11 3.04
C ILE A 197 9.87 31.52 4.10
N ARG A 198 10.13 30.33 4.61
CA ARG A 198 9.25 29.58 5.51
C ARG A 198 8.77 30.39 6.72
N LYS A 199 9.67 31.12 7.34
CA LYS A 199 9.33 31.95 8.52
C LYS A 199 8.34 33.08 8.22
N ILE A 200 8.31 33.56 6.97
CA ILE A 200 7.46 34.66 6.54
C ILE A 200 6.13 34.11 5.99
N SER A 201 6.16 32.96 5.31
CA SER A 201 5.00 32.37 4.66
C SER A 201 4.06 31.63 5.62
N GLY A 202 4.52 31.29 6.84
CA GLY A 202 3.75 30.50 7.79
C GLY A 202 3.64 29.01 7.44
N MET A 203 4.32 28.54 6.40
CA MET A 203 4.37 27.13 6.00
C MET A 203 5.19 26.29 6.97
N ASP A 204 4.84 25.02 7.11
CA ASP A 204 5.47 24.10 8.05
C ASP A 204 6.40 23.06 7.38
N LEU A 205 6.85 22.06 8.13
CA LEU A 205 7.72 20.99 7.62
C LEU A 205 6.96 20.02 6.73
N ARG A 206 5.65 19.89 6.92
CA ARG A 206 4.81 19.04 6.04
C ARG A 206 4.67 19.67 4.66
N ASP A 207 4.47 20.97 4.59
CA ASP A 207 4.45 21.72 3.31
C ASP A 207 5.79 21.56 2.57
N ARG A 208 6.91 21.59 3.33
CA ARG A 208 8.24 21.34 2.77
C ARG A 208 8.37 19.95 2.13
N LEU A 209 7.83 18.94 2.81
CA LEU A 209 7.81 17.57 2.26
C LEU A 209 6.97 17.47 0.98
N LEU A 210 5.78 18.10 0.96
CA LEU A 210 4.91 18.12 -0.22
C LEU A 210 5.60 18.81 -1.41
N LEU A 211 6.28 19.93 -1.17
CA LEU A 211 7.09 20.59 -2.20
C LEU A 211 8.22 19.69 -2.71
N GLN A 212 8.88 18.97 -1.81
CA GLN A 212 9.94 18.02 -2.17
C GLN A 212 9.42 16.89 -3.05
N VAL A 213 8.25 16.30 -2.71
CA VAL A 213 7.56 15.31 -3.52
C VAL A 213 7.21 15.87 -4.91
N ALA A 214 6.69 17.09 -4.97
CA ALA A 214 6.39 17.77 -6.23
C ALA A 214 7.66 17.96 -7.07
N GLY A 215 8.76 18.41 -6.47
CA GLY A 215 10.04 18.58 -7.14
C GLY A 215 10.62 17.29 -7.71
N ILE A 216 10.42 16.16 -7.05
CA ILE A 216 10.87 14.85 -7.56
C ILE A 216 9.99 14.37 -8.73
N LEU A 217 8.68 14.63 -8.71
CA LEU A 217 7.73 14.05 -9.67
C LEU A 217 7.41 14.97 -10.86
N HIS A 218 7.81 16.26 -10.83
CA HIS A 218 7.36 17.23 -11.84
C HIS A 218 7.69 16.84 -13.28
N ASP A 219 8.76 16.08 -13.48
CA ASP A 219 9.24 15.66 -14.79
C ASP A 219 8.63 14.33 -15.29
N SER A 220 7.96 13.57 -14.40
CA SER A 220 7.46 12.22 -14.66
C SER A 220 6.44 12.15 -15.80
N GLY A 221 5.73 13.22 -16.08
CA GLY A 221 4.74 13.27 -17.16
C GLY A 221 5.33 13.34 -18.56
N LYS A 222 6.59 13.69 -18.70
CA LYS A 222 7.31 13.68 -19.99
C LYS A 222 7.42 12.28 -20.58
N TYR A 223 7.37 11.24 -19.73
CA TYR A 223 7.29 9.85 -20.15
C TYR A 223 6.10 9.57 -21.07
N VAL A 224 4.98 10.25 -20.85
CA VAL A 224 3.77 10.11 -21.67
C VAL A 224 3.84 11.01 -22.91
N ASN A 225 4.18 12.28 -22.71
CA ASN A 225 4.29 13.26 -23.78
C ASN A 225 5.15 14.45 -23.34
N MET A 226 6.15 14.79 -24.14
CA MET A 226 7.09 15.89 -23.85
C MET A 226 6.42 17.28 -23.81
N THR A 227 5.41 17.51 -24.65
CA THR A 227 4.74 18.81 -24.79
C THR A 227 3.81 19.10 -23.62
N HIS A 228 3.16 18.08 -23.08
CA HIS A 228 2.18 18.19 -21.99
C HIS A 228 2.70 17.55 -20.67
N GLY A 229 4.01 17.63 -20.45
CA GLY A 229 4.66 16.94 -19.32
C GLY A 229 4.06 17.29 -17.97
N ALA A 230 3.86 18.57 -17.67
CA ALA A 230 3.30 19.02 -16.40
C ALA A 230 1.85 18.54 -16.19
N GLU A 231 1.02 18.58 -17.21
CA GLU A 231 -0.36 18.10 -17.14
C GLU A 231 -0.43 16.57 -16.98
N ASN A 232 0.40 15.85 -17.74
CA ASN A 232 0.49 14.39 -17.57
C ASN A 232 1.00 14.01 -16.17
N ALA A 233 1.99 14.73 -15.62
CA ALA A 233 2.48 14.48 -14.27
C ALA A 233 1.38 14.76 -13.21
N TYR A 234 0.56 15.79 -13.39
CA TYR A 234 -0.62 16.05 -12.58
C TYR A 234 -1.54 14.83 -12.52
N TYR A 235 -1.93 14.28 -13.67
CA TYR A 235 -2.80 13.10 -13.71
C TYR A 235 -2.12 11.84 -13.16
N LEU A 236 -0.82 11.66 -13.38
CA LEU A 236 -0.07 10.54 -12.81
C LEU A 236 -0.09 10.58 -11.28
N VAL A 237 0.12 11.76 -10.67
CA VAL A 237 0.09 11.91 -9.21
C VAL A 237 -1.30 11.67 -8.65
N LEU A 238 -2.35 12.24 -9.24
CA LEU A 238 -3.72 12.04 -8.77
C LEU A 238 -4.17 10.58 -8.83
N ASN A 239 -3.77 9.85 -9.87
CA ASN A 239 -4.19 8.46 -10.09
C ASN A 239 -3.22 7.42 -9.51
N THR A 240 -2.14 7.87 -8.85
CA THR A 240 -1.20 6.96 -8.17
C THR A 240 -1.34 7.15 -6.66
N GLU A 241 -1.35 6.04 -5.93
CA GLU A 241 -1.30 6.09 -4.49
C GLU A 241 0.15 6.32 -4.03
N ILE A 242 0.35 7.39 -3.27
CA ILE A 242 1.62 7.69 -2.61
C ILE A 242 1.38 7.48 -1.12
N ILE A 243 1.93 6.39 -0.58
CA ILE A 243 1.74 6.05 0.83
C ILE A 243 2.21 7.20 1.73
N GLY A 244 1.43 7.51 2.74
CA GLY A 244 1.70 8.58 3.69
C GLY A 244 1.24 9.97 3.23
N LEU A 245 0.65 10.11 2.03
CA LEU A 245 -0.06 11.31 1.59
C LEU A 245 -1.58 11.08 1.61
N SER A 246 -2.31 12.02 2.16
CA SER A 246 -3.77 12.09 2.03
C SER A 246 -4.18 12.52 0.62
N GLU A 247 -5.46 12.32 0.25
CA GLU A 247 -6.00 12.77 -1.04
C GLU A 247 -5.86 14.29 -1.23
N ALA A 248 -6.08 15.06 -0.16
CA ALA A 248 -5.89 16.51 -0.18
C ALA A 248 -4.43 16.89 -0.46
N GLU A 249 -3.47 16.22 0.19
CA GLU A 249 -2.04 16.46 -0.03
C GLU A 249 -1.60 16.05 -1.44
N LYS A 250 -2.12 14.92 -1.97
CA LYS A 250 -1.88 14.54 -3.37
C LYS A 250 -2.38 15.61 -4.34
N THR A 251 -3.56 16.17 -4.05
CA THR A 251 -4.12 17.26 -4.86
C THR A 251 -3.24 18.50 -4.83
N ILE A 252 -2.70 18.86 -3.66
CA ILE A 252 -1.73 19.96 -3.53
C ILE A 252 -0.49 19.68 -4.39
N VAL A 253 0.15 18.52 -4.21
CA VAL A 253 1.34 18.12 -4.98
C VAL A 253 1.08 18.16 -6.46
N ALA A 254 -0.05 17.58 -6.91
CA ALA A 254 -0.42 17.55 -8.31
C ALA A 254 -0.59 18.98 -8.90
N ASN A 255 -1.26 19.87 -8.19
CA ASN A 255 -1.43 21.26 -8.63
C ASN A 255 -0.11 22.03 -8.65
N VAL A 256 0.77 21.86 -7.67
CA VAL A 256 2.12 22.44 -7.71
C VAL A 256 2.87 22.01 -8.97
N ILE A 257 2.75 20.73 -9.34
CA ILE A 257 3.36 20.21 -10.57
C ILE A 257 2.69 20.81 -11.81
N ARG A 258 1.37 20.86 -11.86
CA ARG A 258 0.62 21.36 -13.02
C ARG A 258 0.99 22.78 -13.38
N PHE A 259 1.15 23.62 -12.37
CA PHE A 259 1.39 25.06 -12.56
C PHE A 259 2.86 25.49 -12.43
N ASN A 260 3.80 24.54 -12.33
CA ASN A 260 5.22 24.84 -12.13
C ASN A 260 5.85 25.70 -13.23
N SER A 261 5.34 25.60 -14.44
CA SER A 261 5.82 26.35 -15.62
C SER A 261 4.80 27.35 -16.16
N SER A 262 3.69 27.56 -15.45
CA SER A 262 2.66 28.52 -15.84
C SER A 262 3.08 29.95 -15.51
N SER A 263 2.87 30.87 -16.43
CA SER A 263 3.07 32.31 -16.19
C SER A 263 1.99 32.91 -15.28
N GLU A 264 0.85 32.23 -15.14
CA GLU A 264 -0.26 32.67 -14.28
C GLU A 264 -0.58 31.56 -13.29
N VAL A 265 -0.49 31.87 -12.00
CA VAL A 265 -0.95 30.99 -10.93
C VAL A 265 -2.45 31.20 -10.77
N PRO A 266 -3.28 30.16 -10.89
CA PRO A 266 -4.73 30.33 -10.74
C PRO A 266 -5.08 30.75 -9.32
N VAL A 267 -6.17 31.49 -9.18
CA VAL A 267 -6.69 31.83 -7.85
C VAL A 267 -7.23 30.58 -7.16
N TYR A 268 -7.20 30.56 -5.83
CA TYR A 268 -7.54 29.38 -5.01
C TYR A 268 -8.90 28.78 -5.39
N GLU A 269 -9.91 29.60 -5.62
CA GLU A 269 -11.28 29.18 -5.99
C GLU A 269 -11.34 28.36 -7.29
N GLN A 270 -10.36 28.52 -8.17
CA GLN A 270 -10.28 27.78 -9.44
C GLN A 270 -9.60 26.41 -9.29
N VAL A 271 -8.94 26.17 -8.17
CA VAL A 271 -8.16 24.96 -7.92
C VAL A 271 -8.79 24.09 -6.84
N ALA A 272 -9.64 24.65 -5.98
CA ALA A 272 -10.26 24.01 -4.83
C ALA A 272 -11.57 23.24 -5.16
N GLY A 273 -11.86 22.98 -6.44
CA GLY A 273 -13.06 22.27 -6.91
C GLY A 273 -12.98 20.76 -6.88
#